data_93aa7157b2bcaa51dc5a8691a3a7d598
#
_entry.id   93aa7157b2bcaa51dc5a8691a3a7d598
#
_cell.length_a   1.000
_cell.length_b   1.000
_cell.length_c   1.000
_cell.angle_alpha   90.00
_cell.angle_beta   90.00
_cell.angle_gamma   90.00
#
_symmetry.space_group_name_H-M   'P 1'
#
loop_
_entity.id
_entity.type
_entity.pdbx_description
1 polymer ?
#
loop_
_entity_poly.entity_id
_entity_poly.type
_entity_poly.pdbx_seq_one_letter_code
_entity_poly.pdbx_strand_id
1 'polypeptide(L)'
;MDYKVDDKTLDVSMFISFVNQVWKGNYDMEQTRQALSKTLNITAYDDKKLVGCLRILSDGYYFGTITELLVLPQYQRQGIGSKLLQLAKDNTPTMLY
;
A
#
# COMPACT_ATOMS: atom_id res chain seq x y z
N MET A 1 -14.46 7.07 -0.78
CA MET A 1 -13.12 6.44 -0.61
C MET A 1 -13.24 4.96 -0.96
N ASP A 2 -12.37 4.50 -1.82
CA ASP A 2 -12.42 3.14 -2.34
C ASP A 2 -11.19 2.37 -1.90
N TYR A 3 -11.37 1.27 -1.18
CA TYR A 3 -10.27 0.45 -0.66
C TYR A 3 -10.21 -0.88 -1.39
N LYS A 4 -8.99 -1.31 -1.75
CA LYS A 4 -8.77 -2.60 -2.40
C LYS A 4 -7.73 -3.40 -1.63
N VAL A 5 -8.06 -4.66 -1.33
CA VAL A 5 -7.13 -5.58 -0.69
C VAL A 5 -6.48 -6.42 -1.79
N ASP A 6 -5.15 -6.55 -1.71
CA ASP A 6 -4.35 -7.24 -2.73
C ASP A 6 -4.62 -6.68 -4.13
N ASP A 7 -4.44 -5.38 -4.25
CA ASP A 7 -4.82 -4.62 -5.44
C ASP A 7 -3.96 -4.99 -6.64
N LYS A 8 -4.51 -5.82 -7.54
CA LYS A 8 -3.83 -6.23 -8.77
C LYS A 8 -3.93 -5.18 -9.88
N THR A 9 -4.71 -4.13 -9.66
CA THR A 9 -4.86 -3.04 -10.63
C THR A 9 -3.92 -1.88 -10.37
N LEU A 10 -3.09 -1.96 -9.33
CA LEU A 10 -2.17 -0.90 -8.95
C LEU A 10 -1.14 -0.67 -10.08
N ASP A 11 -1.19 0.52 -10.67
CA ASP A 11 -0.29 0.91 -11.74
C ASP A 11 1.05 1.39 -11.18
N VAL A 12 2.15 0.91 -11.74
CA VAL A 12 3.50 1.23 -11.26
C VAL A 12 3.80 2.73 -11.38
N SER A 13 3.44 3.35 -12.49
CA SER A 13 3.64 4.80 -12.69
C SER A 13 2.87 5.60 -11.66
N MET A 14 1.63 5.21 -11.41
CA MET A 14 0.79 5.86 -10.39
C MET A 14 1.38 5.70 -9.00
N PHE A 15 1.88 4.50 -8.69
CA PHE A 15 2.51 4.25 -7.39
C PHE A 15 3.77 5.11 -7.20
N ILE A 16 4.63 5.20 -8.22
CA ILE A 16 5.84 6.02 -8.15
C ILE A 16 5.48 7.49 -7.96
N SER A 17 4.49 8.00 -8.69
CA SER A 17 4.00 9.37 -8.52
C SER A 17 3.45 9.59 -7.11
N PHE A 18 2.74 8.62 -6.58
CA PHE A 18 2.19 8.65 -5.22
C PHE A 18 3.31 8.69 -4.17
N VAL A 19 4.25 7.75 -4.24
CA VAL A 19 5.31 7.65 -3.22
C VAL A 19 6.22 8.88 -3.24
N ASN A 20 6.44 9.47 -4.40
CA ASN A 20 7.24 10.71 -4.52
C ASN A 20 6.61 11.90 -3.82
N GLN A 21 5.32 11.90 -3.58
CA GLN A 21 4.64 12.96 -2.85
C GLN A 21 4.82 12.82 -1.33
N VAL A 22 5.18 11.62 -0.86
CA VAL A 22 5.42 11.35 0.56
C VAL A 22 6.92 11.27 0.84
N TRP A 23 7.62 10.49 0.05
CA TRP A 23 9.06 10.29 0.14
C TRP A 23 9.67 10.44 -1.23
N LYS A 24 10.14 11.63 -1.52
CA LYS A 24 10.77 11.92 -2.80
C LYS A 24 12.04 11.08 -2.98
N GLY A 25 12.14 10.38 -4.09
CA GLY A 25 13.27 9.52 -4.37
C GLY A 25 13.40 9.24 -5.86
N ASN A 26 14.38 8.41 -6.17
CA ASN A 26 14.69 8.02 -7.54
C ASN A 26 14.30 6.55 -7.70
N TYR A 27 13.06 6.31 -8.09
CA TYR A 27 12.48 4.97 -8.13
C TYR A 27 12.52 4.42 -9.55
N ASP A 28 13.19 3.29 -9.72
CA ASP A 28 13.25 2.58 -10.99
C ASP A 28 11.92 1.87 -11.27
N MET A 29 11.41 2.05 -12.47
CA MET A 29 10.11 1.51 -12.87
C MET A 29 10.06 -0.02 -12.75
N GLU A 30 11.06 -0.72 -13.28
CA GLU A 30 11.08 -2.18 -13.30
C GLU A 30 11.30 -2.78 -11.92
N GLN A 31 12.23 -2.20 -11.14
CA GLN A 31 12.44 -2.65 -9.77
C GLN A 31 11.21 -2.44 -8.92
N THR A 32 10.51 -1.33 -9.10
CA THR A 32 9.27 -1.05 -8.38
C THR A 32 8.19 -2.05 -8.76
N ARG A 33 8.06 -2.37 -10.05
CA ARG A 33 7.11 -3.38 -10.51
C ARG A 33 7.38 -4.73 -9.84
N GLN A 34 8.65 -5.15 -9.82
CA GLN A 34 9.05 -6.40 -9.18
C GLN A 34 8.73 -6.39 -7.68
N ALA A 35 9.04 -5.29 -7.00
CA ALA A 35 8.78 -5.16 -5.57
C ALA A 35 7.29 -5.25 -5.26
N LEU A 36 6.46 -4.55 -6.02
CA LEU A 36 5.01 -4.57 -5.83
C LEU A 36 4.41 -5.96 -6.06
N SER A 37 5.01 -6.74 -6.96
CA SER A 37 4.54 -8.10 -7.25
C SER A 37 4.80 -9.08 -6.09
N LYS A 38 5.71 -8.74 -5.19
CA LYS A 38 6.12 -9.60 -4.07
C LYS A 38 5.41 -9.24 -2.76
N THR A 39 4.66 -8.17 -2.74
CA THR A 39 3.94 -7.75 -1.54
C THR A 39 2.44 -7.83 -1.76
N LEU A 40 1.70 -7.98 -0.66
CA LEU A 40 0.26 -7.77 -0.67
C LEU A 40 0.03 -6.27 -0.51
N ASN A 41 -0.67 -5.67 -1.45
CA ASN A 41 -0.84 -4.23 -1.52
C ASN A 41 -2.28 -3.86 -1.22
N ILE A 42 -2.48 -3.11 -0.13
CA ILE A 42 -3.80 -2.61 0.24
C ILE A 42 -3.81 -1.13 -0.09
N THR A 43 -4.77 -0.71 -0.91
CA THR A 43 -4.78 0.63 -1.48
C THR A 43 -6.05 1.38 -1.13
N ALA A 44 -5.94 2.70 -1.12
CA ALA A 44 -7.05 3.62 -0.95
C ALA A 44 -7.05 4.61 -2.11
N TYR A 45 -8.19 4.74 -2.75
CA TYR A 45 -8.39 5.67 -3.87
C TYR A 45 -9.47 6.69 -3.53
N ASP A 46 -9.21 7.95 -3.84
CA ASP A 46 -10.22 8.98 -3.87
C ASP A 46 -10.58 9.18 -5.35
N ASP A 47 -11.77 8.68 -5.72
CA ASP A 47 -12.17 8.53 -7.10
C ASP A 47 -11.13 7.64 -7.81
N LYS A 48 -10.33 8.15 -8.71
CA LYS A 48 -9.29 7.36 -9.41
C LYS A 48 -7.88 7.71 -8.94
N LYS A 49 -7.75 8.51 -7.90
CA LYS A 49 -6.46 8.96 -7.40
C LYS A 49 -6.01 8.07 -6.24
N LEU A 50 -4.81 7.49 -6.36
CA LEU A 50 -4.20 6.74 -5.27
C LEU A 50 -3.79 7.71 -4.16
N VAL A 51 -4.36 7.53 -2.97
CA VAL A 51 -4.14 8.43 -1.84
C VAL A 51 -3.54 7.74 -0.62
N GLY A 52 -3.59 6.41 -0.58
CA GLY A 52 -3.01 5.64 0.51
C GLY A 52 -2.61 4.26 0.05
N CYS A 53 -1.57 3.70 0.67
CA CYS A 53 -1.10 2.36 0.38
C CYS A 53 -0.42 1.75 1.60
N LEU A 54 -0.76 0.51 1.91
CA LEU A 54 -0.10 -0.29 2.91
C LEU A 54 0.42 -1.55 2.21
N ARG A 55 1.71 -1.84 2.37
CA ARG A 55 2.33 -3.01 1.75
C ARG A 55 2.79 -4.00 2.80
N ILE A 56 2.49 -5.27 2.57
CA ILE A 56 2.82 -6.35 3.48
C ILE A 56 3.67 -7.38 2.75
N LEU A 57 4.80 -7.74 3.35
CA LEU A 57 5.61 -8.88 2.92
C LEU A 57 5.26 -10.06 3.84
N SER A 58 4.79 -11.16 3.25
CA SER A 58 4.29 -12.29 4.02
C SER A 58 4.62 -13.60 3.32
N ASP A 59 4.78 -14.67 4.12
CA ASP A 59 4.89 -16.03 3.58
C ASP A 59 3.50 -16.61 3.21
N GLY A 60 2.44 -15.90 3.56
CA GLY A 60 1.08 -16.32 3.29
C GLY A 60 0.48 -17.23 4.34
N TYR A 61 1.24 -17.62 5.37
CA TYR A 61 0.79 -18.59 6.37
C TYR A 61 0.97 -18.13 7.81
N TYR A 62 2.17 -17.72 8.19
CA TYR A 62 2.49 -17.45 9.60
C TYR A 62 2.89 -16.02 9.87
N PHE A 63 3.57 -15.39 8.95
CA PHE A 63 4.13 -14.05 9.14
C PHE A 63 3.62 -13.06 8.15
N GLY A 64 3.51 -11.83 8.59
CA GLY A 64 3.43 -10.68 7.72
C GLY A 64 4.16 -9.52 8.37
N THR A 65 4.90 -8.76 7.58
CA THR A 65 5.49 -7.51 8.05
C THR A 65 5.01 -6.38 7.18
N ILE A 66 4.61 -5.28 7.82
CA ILE A 66 4.24 -4.07 7.11
C ILE A 66 5.53 -3.40 6.65
N THR A 67 5.75 -3.36 5.35
CA THR A 67 6.96 -2.75 4.80
C THR A 67 6.82 -1.24 4.71
N GLU A 68 5.59 -0.77 4.45
CA GLU A 68 5.31 0.67 4.47
C GLU A 68 3.82 0.92 4.60
N LEU A 69 3.50 2.08 5.17
CA LEU A 69 2.14 2.61 5.26
C LEU A 69 2.23 4.09 4.93
N LEU A 70 1.70 4.46 3.78
CA LEU A 70 1.78 5.82 3.27
C LEU A 70 0.39 6.38 2.98
N VAL A 71 0.17 7.64 3.39
CA VAL A 71 -1.04 8.40 3.05
C VAL A 71 -0.57 9.76 2.59
N LEU A 72 -1.13 10.25 1.47
CA LEU A 72 -0.78 11.59 0.97
C LEU A 72 -1.01 12.64 2.05
N PRO A 73 -0.14 13.64 2.16
CA PRO A 73 -0.24 14.64 3.25
C PRO A 73 -1.62 15.29 3.37
N GLN A 74 -2.24 15.64 2.25
CA GLN A 74 -3.55 16.30 2.25
C GLN A 74 -4.70 15.37 2.63
N TYR A 75 -4.45 14.06 2.72
CA TYR A 75 -5.45 13.05 3.12
C TYR A 75 -5.19 12.47 4.51
N GLN A 76 -4.15 12.92 5.19
CA GLN A 76 -3.85 12.45 6.55
C GLN A 76 -4.88 12.97 7.55
N ARG A 77 -4.98 12.30 8.71
CA ARG A 77 -5.90 12.62 9.80
C ARG A 77 -7.37 12.46 9.43
N GLN A 78 -7.66 11.63 8.43
CA GLN A 78 -9.04 11.34 8.00
C GLN A 78 -9.42 9.88 8.22
N GLY A 79 -8.57 9.12 8.92
CA GLY A 79 -8.84 7.72 9.23
C GLY A 79 -8.41 6.73 8.15
N ILE A 80 -7.77 7.19 7.07
CA ILE A 80 -7.35 6.31 5.97
C ILE A 80 -6.27 5.32 6.45
N GLY A 81 -5.26 5.81 7.17
CA GLY A 81 -4.22 4.94 7.70
C GLY A 81 -4.77 3.88 8.64
N SER A 82 -5.69 4.26 9.52
CA SER A 82 -6.35 3.34 10.45
C SER A 82 -7.16 2.28 9.71
N LYS A 83 -7.85 2.67 8.64
CA LYS A 83 -8.63 1.75 7.82
C LYS A 83 -7.73 0.75 7.10
N LEU A 84 -6.61 1.23 6.55
CA LEU A 84 -5.62 0.37 5.90
C LEU A 84 -5.06 -0.66 6.88
N LEU A 85 -4.72 -0.23 8.11
CA LEU A 85 -4.24 -1.13 9.16
C LEU A 85 -5.29 -2.17 9.55
N GLN A 86 -6.56 -1.77 9.64
CA GLN A 86 -7.63 -2.68 9.96
C GLN A 86 -7.80 -3.75 8.87
N LEU A 87 -7.75 -3.32 7.60
CA LEU A 87 -7.82 -4.25 6.47
C LEU A 87 -6.63 -5.21 6.46
N ALA A 88 -5.44 -4.72 6.84
CA ALA A 88 -4.26 -5.55 6.96
C ALA A 88 -4.47 -6.66 7.99
N LYS A 89 -4.98 -6.32 9.16
CA LYS A 89 -5.27 -7.28 10.23
C LYS A 89 -6.32 -8.30 9.80
N ASP A 90 -7.36 -7.85 9.13
CA ASP A 90 -8.47 -8.71 8.72
C ASP A 90 -8.09 -9.68 7.61
N ASN A 91 -7.03 -9.40 6.87
CA ASN A 91 -6.68 -10.13 5.65
C ASN A 91 -5.31 -10.82 5.69
N THR A 92 -4.61 -10.78 6.82
CA THR A 92 -3.37 -11.53 7.01
C THR A 92 -3.61 -12.75 7.90
N PRO A 93 -2.89 -13.86 7.64
CA PRO A 93 -3.22 -15.14 8.27
C PRO A 93 -3.05 -15.17 9.78
N THR A 94 -1.96 -14.63 10.32
CA THR A 94 -1.71 -14.77 11.76
C THR A 94 -1.01 -13.57 12.35
N MET A 95 0.31 -13.47 12.20
CA MET A 95 1.10 -12.47 12.91
C MET A 95 1.52 -11.36 11.97
N LEU A 96 1.14 -10.14 12.30
CA LEU A 96 1.48 -8.97 11.52
C LEU A 96 2.36 -8.03 12.36
N TYR A 97 3.49 -7.72 11.81
CA TYR A 97 4.48 -6.84 12.44
C TYR A 97 4.71 -5.55 11.66
#